data_b6ac880236fefada9b2170fbd26aafd6
#
_entry.id   b6ac880236fefada9b2170fbd26aafd6
#
_cell.length_a   1.000
_cell.length_b   1.000
_cell.length_c   1.000
_cell.angle_alpha   90.00
_cell.angle_beta   90.00
_cell.angle_gamma   90.00
#
_symmetry.space_group_name_H-M   'P 1'
#
loop_
_entity.id
_entity.type
_entity.pdbx_description
1 polymer ?
#
loop_
_entity_poly.entity_id
_entity_poly.type
_entity_poly.pdbx_seq_one_letter_code
_entity_poly.pdbx_strand_id
1 'polypeptide(L)'
;GVVKFAPYGLRKVEAALIENGFNVVTVHPYDIEKYLSNAKVVGVSVMDPLGFGPVSVTFSSLLGGTPSTRLEFVNLMEKLRPFKDKIKIIVGGPGSWQLEWDEYWKNFVDCIIIGEADEVVPDLFRKALRGEILPKVIHCKSPDVEKIPTIKNPSVNGLIEISRGCGRGCRFCSETLKRRRDIPLNKILEEVKLNIRGGTRGVLLHAEDVLLYGCKDPKFVPNEEKVVELFKAVKTITNHVGISHCSLAAVCSKPKIVEEISHILEVGEKIPMFGVQTGVETGSSRIMEKYMHGKCLPFHPNEWCDVVEQAFAIMHDNLWIPAATLLIGLPDETDDDIIKTIELVERLRDYRSLIVPLIFIPMEVCALRRERRFAKESLRETHWELLIACMDHDIYWVDDLEENYLAGFKNIPVKLGYQAFAWWVKRAWKKRRGEILKLYA
;
A
#
# COMPACT_ATOMS: atom_id res chain seq x y z
N GLY A 1 -10.02 -24.08 -5.44
CA GLY A 1 -10.99 -24.34 -4.39
C GLY A 1 -11.26 -23.10 -3.54
N VAL A 2 -12.05 -23.26 -2.51
CA VAL A 2 -12.25 -22.25 -1.49
C VAL A 2 -10.89 -21.92 -0.86
N VAL A 3 -10.57 -20.61 -0.77
CA VAL A 3 -9.26 -20.21 -0.24
C VAL A 3 -9.28 -20.07 1.27
N LYS A 4 -8.24 -20.58 1.93
CA LYS A 4 -8.03 -20.40 3.36
C LYS A 4 -7.68 -18.96 3.69
N PHE A 5 -6.81 -18.34 2.90
CA PHE A 5 -6.37 -16.96 3.07
C PHE A 5 -6.77 -16.13 1.85
N ALA A 6 -7.34 -14.93 2.07
CA ALA A 6 -7.69 -14.00 1.00
C ALA A 6 -7.25 -12.57 1.35
N PRO A 7 -7.19 -11.66 0.36
CA PRO A 7 -6.93 -10.25 0.62
C PRO A 7 -7.88 -9.67 1.66
N TYR A 8 -7.35 -8.86 2.56
CA TYR A 8 -8.12 -8.35 3.71
C TYR A 8 -9.38 -7.57 3.31
N GLY A 9 -9.30 -6.67 2.32
CA GLY A 9 -10.47 -5.94 1.82
C GLY A 9 -11.57 -6.88 1.29
N LEU A 10 -11.18 -8.00 0.64
CA LEU A 10 -12.14 -9.02 0.20
C LEU A 10 -12.76 -9.76 1.40
N ARG A 11 -12.00 -10.01 2.47
CA ARG A 11 -12.53 -10.57 3.74
C ARG A 11 -13.53 -9.63 4.42
N LYS A 12 -13.37 -8.32 4.30
CA LYS A 12 -14.37 -7.35 4.79
C LYS A 12 -15.70 -7.46 4.00
N VAL A 13 -15.61 -7.53 2.68
CA VAL A 13 -16.78 -7.73 1.82
C VAL A 13 -17.46 -9.08 2.12
N GLU A 14 -16.68 -10.15 2.22
CA GLU A 14 -17.19 -11.48 2.63
C GLU A 14 -17.92 -11.41 3.99
N ALA A 15 -17.31 -10.75 4.98
CA ALA A 15 -17.89 -10.60 6.31
C ALA A 15 -19.22 -9.82 6.29
N ALA A 16 -19.26 -8.70 5.55
CA ALA A 16 -20.50 -7.93 5.38
C ALA A 16 -21.62 -8.76 4.75
N LEU A 17 -21.30 -9.61 3.77
CA LEU A 17 -22.27 -10.50 3.14
C LEU A 17 -22.73 -11.61 4.11
N ILE A 18 -21.81 -12.27 4.81
CA ILE A 18 -22.13 -13.33 5.79
C ILE A 18 -23.04 -12.79 6.89
N GLU A 19 -22.72 -11.62 7.46
CA GLU A 19 -23.52 -10.97 8.51
C GLU A 19 -24.93 -10.59 8.06
N ASN A 20 -25.14 -10.45 6.74
CA ASN A 20 -26.42 -10.17 6.12
C ASN A 20 -27.13 -11.41 5.54
N GLY A 21 -26.67 -12.63 5.91
CA GLY A 21 -27.33 -13.90 5.60
C GLY A 21 -27.10 -14.44 4.20
N PHE A 22 -26.07 -13.93 3.49
CA PHE A 22 -25.73 -14.47 2.17
C PHE A 22 -24.91 -15.77 2.30
N ASN A 23 -25.19 -16.71 1.38
CA ASN A 23 -24.33 -17.86 1.18
C ASN A 23 -23.19 -17.44 0.20
N VAL A 24 -22.02 -17.18 0.75
CA VAL A 24 -20.86 -16.65 0.03
C VAL A 24 -19.64 -17.55 0.22
N VAL A 25 -18.86 -17.70 -0.84
CA VAL A 25 -17.56 -18.38 -0.81
C VAL A 25 -16.51 -17.51 -1.48
N THR A 26 -15.33 -17.45 -0.89
CA THR A 26 -14.17 -16.80 -1.51
C THR A 26 -13.28 -17.85 -2.16
N VAL A 27 -13.04 -17.69 -3.47
CA VAL A 27 -12.32 -18.68 -4.27
C VAL A 27 -11.11 -18.06 -4.97
N HIS A 28 -10.13 -18.90 -5.29
CA HIS A 28 -8.98 -18.47 -6.07
C HIS A 28 -9.40 -18.19 -7.53
N PRO A 29 -8.92 -17.09 -8.18
CA PRO A 29 -9.29 -16.76 -9.57
C PRO A 29 -9.07 -17.91 -10.57
N TYR A 30 -8.07 -18.76 -10.36
CA TYR A 30 -7.83 -19.91 -11.24
C TYR A 30 -8.85 -21.03 -11.11
N ASP A 31 -9.59 -21.08 -9.98
CA ASP A 31 -10.62 -22.10 -9.74
C ASP A 31 -12.05 -21.59 -9.91
N ILE A 32 -12.24 -20.34 -10.34
CA ILE A 32 -13.55 -19.68 -10.36
C ILE A 32 -14.58 -20.46 -11.20
N GLU A 33 -14.16 -21.05 -12.30
CA GLU A 33 -15.04 -21.79 -13.24
C GLU A 33 -15.79 -22.94 -12.56
N LYS A 34 -15.20 -23.56 -11.54
CA LYS A 34 -15.81 -24.66 -10.76
C LYS A 34 -17.08 -24.23 -10.00
N TYR A 35 -17.26 -22.92 -9.81
CA TYR A 35 -18.35 -22.34 -9.01
C TYR A 35 -19.39 -21.60 -9.84
N LEU A 36 -19.07 -21.24 -11.11
CA LEU A 36 -19.91 -20.38 -11.93
C LEU A 36 -21.26 -20.98 -12.31
N SER A 37 -21.36 -22.33 -12.38
CA SER A 37 -22.64 -23.00 -12.66
C SER A 37 -23.70 -22.74 -11.58
N ASN A 38 -23.28 -22.52 -10.33
CA ASN A 38 -24.15 -22.32 -9.18
C ASN A 38 -24.16 -20.87 -8.67
N ALA A 39 -23.25 -20.02 -9.18
CA ALA A 39 -23.19 -18.63 -8.80
C ALA A 39 -24.25 -17.80 -9.54
N LYS A 40 -24.87 -16.85 -8.85
CA LYS A 40 -25.73 -15.81 -9.43
C LYS A 40 -25.03 -14.45 -9.48
N VAL A 41 -24.14 -14.21 -8.53
CA VAL A 41 -23.37 -12.96 -8.43
C VAL A 41 -21.91 -13.30 -8.18
N VAL A 42 -21.01 -12.64 -8.88
CA VAL A 42 -19.57 -12.74 -8.69
C VAL A 42 -19.04 -11.35 -8.28
N GLY A 43 -18.49 -11.28 -7.07
CA GLY A 43 -17.77 -10.11 -6.58
C GLY A 43 -16.28 -10.24 -6.87
N VAL A 44 -15.68 -9.22 -7.48
CA VAL A 44 -14.25 -9.17 -7.78
C VAL A 44 -13.61 -7.99 -7.11
N SER A 45 -12.56 -8.23 -6.32
CA SER A 45 -11.74 -7.17 -5.71
C SER A 45 -10.47 -6.97 -6.53
N VAL A 46 -10.22 -5.72 -6.96
CA VAL A 46 -9.08 -5.37 -7.82
C VAL A 46 -8.20 -4.30 -7.16
N MET A 47 -6.88 -4.46 -7.30
CA MET A 47 -5.88 -3.48 -6.83
C MET A 47 -5.47 -2.53 -7.96
N ASP A 48 -5.14 -3.07 -9.13
CA ASP A 48 -4.62 -2.32 -10.27
C ASP A 48 -4.97 -3.04 -11.60
N PRO A 49 -6.29 -3.12 -11.94
CA PRO A 49 -6.79 -4.00 -13.01
C PRO A 49 -6.32 -3.62 -14.41
N LEU A 50 -6.00 -2.35 -14.67
CA LEU A 50 -5.54 -1.90 -15.98
C LEU A 50 -4.05 -1.48 -15.99
N GLY A 51 -3.37 -1.59 -14.84
CA GLY A 51 -1.97 -1.20 -14.71
C GLY A 51 -1.76 0.32 -14.70
N PHE A 52 -2.74 1.08 -14.20
CA PHE A 52 -2.65 2.55 -14.10
C PHE A 52 -2.17 3.02 -12.73
N GLY A 53 -1.92 2.11 -11.80
CA GLY A 53 -1.35 2.44 -10.51
C GLY A 53 0.09 2.97 -10.60
N PRO A 54 0.55 3.81 -9.65
CA PRO A 54 1.88 4.44 -9.69
C PRO A 54 3.02 3.43 -9.88
N VAL A 55 2.98 2.31 -9.17
CA VAL A 55 3.99 1.24 -9.28
C VAL A 55 4.01 0.63 -10.68
N SER A 56 2.85 0.19 -11.17
CA SER A 56 2.75 -0.42 -12.51
C SER A 56 3.20 0.53 -13.61
N VAL A 57 2.76 1.79 -13.53
CA VAL A 57 3.15 2.81 -14.52
C VAL A 57 4.64 3.10 -14.47
N THR A 58 5.20 3.25 -13.28
CA THR A 58 6.64 3.52 -13.13
C THR A 58 7.47 2.40 -13.74
N PHE A 59 7.22 1.17 -13.32
CA PHE A 59 8.03 0.04 -13.80
C PHE A 59 7.77 -0.28 -15.28
N SER A 60 6.53 -0.24 -15.76
CA SER A 60 6.28 -0.47 -17.18
C SER A 60 6.82 0.64 -18.08
N SER A 61 6.84 1.88 -17.61
CA SER A 61 7.44 3.01 -18.35
C SER A 61 8.96 2.91 -18.43
N LEU A 62 9.63 2.50 -17.35
CA LEU A 62 11.09 2.42 -17.28
C LEU A 62 11.65 1.13 -17.86
N LEU A 63 11.01 -0.01 -17.58
CA LEU A 63 11.51 -1.34 -17.94
C LEU A 63 10.78 -1.96 -19.13
N GLY A 64 9.61 -1.42 -19.49
CA GLY A 64 8.73 -1.99 -20.51
C GLY A 64 7.87 -3.14 -19.97
N GLY A 65 7.04 -3.71 -20.85
CA GLY A 65 6.18 -4.85 -20.54
C GLY A 65 4.78 -4.45 -20.08
N THR A 66 3.94 -5.47 -19.92
CA THR A 66 2.55 -5.31 -19.42
C THR A 66 2.50 -5.69 -17.95
N PRO A 67 1.91 -4.85 -17.08
CA PRO A 67 1.76 -5.16 -15.67
C PRO A 67 1.04 -6.50 -15.46
N SER A 68 1.57 -7.36 -14.58
CA SER A 68 0.99 -8.67 -14.26
C SER A 68 -0.43 -8.56 -13.73
N THR A 69 -0.72 -7.53 -12.95
CA THR A 69 -2.06 -7.24 -12.42
C THR A 69 -3.10 -7.08 -13.53
N ARG A 70 -2.73 -6.43 -14.64
CA ARG A 70 -3.59 -6.31 -15.82
C ARG A 70 -3.80 -7.66 -16.50
N LEU A 71 -2.75 -8.45 -16.67
CA LEU A 71 -2.86 -9.78 -17.28
C LEU A 71 -3.78 -10.70 -16.47
N GLU A 72 -3.63 -10.71 -15.15
CA GLU A 72 -4.46 -11.51 -14.25
C GLU A 72 -5.93 -11.04 -14.26
N PHE A 73 -6.16 -9.73 -14.27
CA PHE A 73 -7.52 -9.18 -14.37
C PHE A 73 -8.20 -9.59 -15.69
N VAL A 74 -7.54 -9.39 -16.83
CA VAL A 74 -8.08 -9.78 -18.14
C VAL A 74 -8.35 -11.27 -18.17
N ASN A 75 -7.43 -12.10 -17.69
CA ASN A 75 -7.59 -13.55 -17.63
C ASN A 75 -8.81 -13.97 -16.81
N LEU A 76 -9.05 -13.33 -15.67
CA LEU A 76 -10.23 -13.58 -14.85
C LEU A 76 -11.51 -13.17 -15.58
N MET A 77 -11.55 -12.00 -16.22
CA MET A 77 -12.74 -11.54 -16.95
C MET A 77 -13.05 -12.44 -18.14
N GLU A 78 -12.04 -12.96 -18.85
CA GLU A 78 -12.25 -13.93 -19.95
C GLU A 78 -12.90 -15.24 -19.46
N LYS A 79 -12.54 -15.72 -18.28
CA LYS A 79 -13.19 -16.87 -17.65
C LYS A 79 -14.67 -16.61 -17.28
N LEU A 80 -15.00 -15.37 -16.93
CA LEU A 80 -16.36 -14.97 -16.59
C LEU A 80 -17.24 -14.72 -17.84
N ARG A 81 -16.64 -14.41 -18.98
CA ARG A 81 -17.33 -14.04 -20.22
C ARG A 81 -18.40 -15.05 -20.67
N PRO A 82 -18.15 -16.37 -20.69
CA PRO A 82 -19.17 -17.36 -21.12
C PRO A 82 -20.39 -17.42 -20.20
N PHE A 83 -20.31 -16.89 -19.01
CA PHE A 83 -21.37 -16.94 -17.99
C PHE A 83 -22.10 -15.61 -17.83
N LYS A 84 -21.74 -14.58 -18.60
CA LYS A 84 -22.22 -13.20 -18.46
C LYS A 84 -23.75 -13.07 -18.42
N ASP A 85 -24.45 -13.89 -19.19
CA ASP A 85 -25.93 -13.89 -19.24
C ASP A 85 -26.57 -14.55 -18.00
N LYS A 86 -25.78 -15.31 -17.21
CA LYS A 86 -26.26 -16.09 -16.06
C LYS A 86 -25.87 -15.50 -14.72
N ILE A 87 -24.82 -14.70 -14.71
CA ILE A 87 -24.26 -14.11 -13.48
C ILE A 87 -24.23 -12.58 -13.56
N LYS A 88 -24.29 -11.92 -12.40
CA LYS A 88 -23.98 -10.50 -12.27
C LYS A 88 -22.54 -10.35 -11.79
N ILE A 89 -21.76 -9.49 -12.47
CA ILE A 89 -20.36 -9.21 -12.13
C ILE A 89 -20.26 -7.84 -11.48
N ILE A 90 -19.86 -7.80 -10.22
CA ILE A 90 -19.67 -6.58 -9.42
C ILE A 90 -18.19 -6.45 -9.10
N VAL A 91 -17.58 -5.34 -9.49
CA VAL A 91 -16.15 -5.10 -9.26
C VAL A 91 -15.94 -3.96 -8.29
N GLY A 92 -15.11 -4.16 -7.28
CA GLY A 92 -14.71 -3.16 -6.29
C GLY A 92 -13.22 -3.29 -5.95
N GLY A 93 -12.78 -2.58 -4.92
CA GLY A 93 -11.40 -2.55 -4.47
C GLY A 93 -10.64 -1.30 -4.87
N PRO A 94 -9.40 -1.10 -4.37
CA PRO A 94 -8.67 0.17 -4.52
C PRO A 94 -8.42 0.63 -5.96
N GLY A 95 -8.37 -0.31 -6.92
CA GLY A 95 -8.14 -0.02 -8.34
C GLY A 95 -9.40 0.06 -9.20
N SER A 96 -10.59 -0.11 -8.63
CA SER A 96 -11.85 -0.17 -9.40
C SER A 96 -12.15 1.10 -10.20
N TRP A 97 -11.68 2.26 -9.76
CA TRP A 97 -11.78 3.53 -10.47
C TRP A 97 -11.21 3.48 -11.89
N GLN A 98 -10.23 2.63 -12.16
CA GLN A 98 -9.63 2.47 -13.49
C GLN A 98 -10.65 1.96 -14.51
N LEU A 99 -11.60 1.13 -14.07
CA LEU A 99 -12.63 0.56 -14.94
C LEU A 99 -13.71 1.58 -15.31
N GLU A 100 -13.91 2.61 -14.49
CA GLU A 100 -14.83 3.71 -14.84
C GLU A 100 -14.31 4.51 -16.04
N TRP A 101 -12.99 4.60 -16.21
CA TRP A 101 -12.34 5.31 -17.32
C TRP A 101 -12.24 4.50 -18.62
N ASP A 102 -12.49 3.20 -18.56
CA ASP A 102 -12.43 2.30 -19.71
C ASP A 102 -13.82 1.85 -20.11
N GLU A 103 -14.33 2.38 -21.22
CA GLU A 103 -15.70 2.10 -21.69
C GLU A 103 -15.94 0.61 -22.01
N TYR A 104 -14.92 -0.14 -22.42
CA TYR A 104 -15.07 -1.56 -22.67
C TYR A 104 -15.33 -2.32 -21.36
N TRP A 105 -14.49 -2.14 -20.34
CA TRP A 105 -14.62 -2.82 -19.06
C TRP A 105 -15.84 -2.32 -18.26
N LYS A 106 -16.11 -1.01 -18.31
CA LYS A 106 -17.31 -0.42 -17.72
C LYS A 106 -18.60 -1.06 -18.26
N ASN A 107 -18.65 -1.31 -19.56
CA ASN A 107 -19.80 -1.97 -20.17
C ASN A 107 -19.81 -3.48 -19.91
N PHE A 108 -18.66 -4.12 -19.78
CA PHE A 108 -18.56 -5.55 -19.53
C PHE A 108 -19.08 -5.95 -18.14
N VAL A 109 -18.78 -5.21 -17.09
CA VAL A 109 -19.23 -5.50 -15.72
C VAL A 109 -20.63 -4.93 -15.47
N ASP A 110 -21.37 -5.48 -14.49
CA ASP A 110 -22.72 -5.00 -14.16
C ASP A 110 -22.68 -3.78 -13.24
N CYS A 111 -21.71 -3.72 -12.33
CA CYS A 111 -21.52 -2.60 -11.42
C CYS A 111 -20.05 -2.45 -11.02
N ILE A 112 -19.60 -1.19 -10.93
CA ILE A 112 -18.29 -0.80 -10.39
C ILE A 112 -18.53 -0.06 -9.08
N ILE A 113 -17.85 -0.49 -8.01
CA ILE A 113 -17.90 0.16 -6.70
C ILE A 113 -16.57 0.89 -6.47
N ILE A 114 -16.63 2.19 -6.26
CA ILE A 114 -15.47 3.05 -5.97
C ILE A 114 -15.61 3.56 -4.53
N GLY A 115 -14.56 3.39 -3.73
CA GLY A 115 -14.56 3.74 -2.32
C GLY A 115 -14.86 2.56 -1.38
N GLU A 116 -15.31 2.87 -0.16
CA GLU A 116 -15.49 1.87 0.89
C GLU A 116 -16.86 1.19 0.79
N ALA A 117 -16.87 -0.08 0.46
CA ALA A 117 -18.07 -0.82 0.06
C ALA A 117 -18.86 -1.44 1.22
N ASP A 118 -18.37 -1.36 2.44
CA ASP A 118 -18.87 -2.11 3.63
C ASP A 118 -20.38 -2.02 3.82
N GLU A 119 -20.96 -0.83 3.68
CA GLU A 119 -22.42 -0.62 3.86
C GLU A 119 -23.26 -0.90 2.60
N VAL A 120 -22.65 -0.77 1.42
CA VAL A 120 -23.37 -0.82 0.14
C VAL A 120 -23.51 -2.24 -0.39
N VAL A 121 -22.51 -3.08 -0.15
CA VAL A 121 -22.43 -4.44 -0.70
C VAL A 121 -23.64 -5.30 -0.39
N PRO A 122 -24.18 -5.39 0.84
CA PRO A 122 -25.32 -6.25 1.12
C PRO A 122 -26.57 -5.93 0.30
N ASP A 123 -26.90 -4.65 0.16
CA ASP A 123 -28.06 -4.21 -0.63
C ASP A 123 -27.84 -4.43 -2.12
N LEU A 124 -26.65 -4.13 -2.61
CA LEU A 124 -26.31 -4.29 -4.01
C LEU A 124 -26.39 -5.76 -4.44
N PHE A 125 -25.83 -6.67 -3.62
CA PHE A 125 -25.91 -8.11 -3.87
C PHE A 125 -27.35 -8.64 -3.79
N ARG A 126 -28.17 -8.10 -2.88
CA ARG A 126 -29.58 -8.46 -2.79
C ARG A 126 -30.36 -8.06 -4.05
N LYS A 127 -30.12 -6.86 -4.59
CA LYS A 127 -30.67 -6.41 -5.86
C LYS A 127 -30.21 -7.30 -7.03
N ALA A 128 -28.90 -7.60 -7.07
CA ALA A 128 -28.33 -8.47 -8.10
C ALA A 128 -28.97 -9.87 -8.10
N LEU A 129 -29.19 -10.47 -6.92
CA LEU A 129 -29.87 -11.78 -6.78
C LEU A 129 -31.32 -11.76 -7.23
N ARG A 130 -32.01 -10.62 -7.13
CA ARG A 130 -33.39 -10.44 -7.65
C ARG A 130 -33.45 -10.16 -9.13
N GLY A 131 -32.31 -10.05 -9.83
CA GLY A 131 -32.24 -9.69 -11.23
C GLY A 131 -32.54 -8.22 -11.53
N GLU A 132 -32.50 -7.37 -10.51
CA GLU A 132 -32.71 -5.92 -10.69
C GLU A 132 -31.56 -5.29 -11.50
N ILE A 133 -31.87 -4.18 -12.19
CA ILE A 133 -30.87 -3.38 -12.89
C ILE A 133 -29.99 -2.69 -11.86
N LEU A 134 -28.68 -2.90 -11.95
CA LEU A 134 -27.71 -2.26 -11.08
C LEU A 134 -27.19 -0.94 -11.67
N PRO A 135 -26.88 0.07 -10.84
CA PRO A 135 -26.17 1.24 -11.30
C PRO A 135 -24.78 0.84 -11.82
N LYS A 136 -24.36 1.43 -12.94
CA LYS A 136 -23.06 1.10 -13.55
C LYS A 136 -21.88 1.44 -12.65
N VAL A 137 -21.95 2.57 -11.93
CA VAL A 137 -20.92 3.04 -11.01
C VAL A 137 -21.57 3.52 -9.73
N ILE A 138 -20.97 3.17 -8.59
CA ILE A 138 -21.36 3.66 -7.26
C ILE A 138 -20.11 4.24 -6.60
N HIS A 139 -20.18 5.53 -6.24
CA HIS A 139 -19.17 6.17 -5.41
C HIS A 139 -19.60 6.07 -3.95
N CYS A 140 -18.90 5.25 -3.18
CA CYS A 140 -19.21 5.01 -1.77
C CYS A 140 -18.59 6.07 -0.86
N LYS A 141 -19.31 6.42 0.20
CA LYS A 141 -18.80 7.25 1.28
C LYS A 141 -18.06 6.39 2.31
N SER A 142 -17.17 7.02 3.06
CA SER A 142 -16.50 6.35 4.19
C SER A 142 -17.48 6.07 5.32
N PRO A 143 -17.74 4.81 5.69
CA PRO A 143 -18.65 4.46 6.77
C PRO A 143 -18.11 4.85 8.15
N ASP A 144 -18.97 4.89 9.14
CA ASP A 144 -18.54 4.99 10.53
C ASP A 144 -17.86 3.66 10.95
N VAL A 145 -16.99 3.76 11.94
CA VAL A 145 -16.12 2.62 12.34
C VAL A 145 -16.93 1.43 12.87
N GLU A 146 -18.08 1.68 13.48
CA GLU A 146 -18.99 0.65 14.01
C GLU A 146 -19.56 -0.24 12.89
N LYS A 147 -19.70 0.32 11.68
CA LYS A 147 -20.25 -0.37 10.51
C LYS A 147 -19.20 -1.14 9.71
N ILE A 148 -17.93 -1.02 10.07
CA ILE A 148 -16.86 -1.83 9.49
C ILE A 148 -16.94 -3.23 10.11
N PRO A 149 -17.21 -4.29 9.31
CA PRO A 149 -17.37 -5.64 9.84
C PRO A 149 -16.05 -6.22 10.34
N THR A 150 -16.10 -7.11 11.32
CA THR A 150 -14.98 -7.97 11.70
C THR A 150 -14.88 -9.14 10.72
N ILE A 151 -13.68 -9.45 10.22
CA ILE A 151 -13.49 -10.54 9.26
C ILE A 151 -13.92 -11.88 9.88
N LYS A 152 -14.41 -12.81 9.04
CA LYS A 152 -14.87 -14.13 9.47
C LYS A 152 -13.90 -15.25 9.13
N ASN A 153 -12.96 -14.99 8.22
CA ASN A 153 -11.95 -15.93 7.79
C ASN A 153 -10.58 -15.23 7.68
N PRO A 154 -9.46 -15.98 7.78
CA PRO A 154 -8.13 -15.40 7.83
C PRO A 154 -7.74 -14.61 6.57
N SER A 155 -7.00 -13.55 6.78
CA SER A 155 -6.42 -12.72 5.73
C SER A 155 -5.03 -13.22 5.31
N VAL A 156 -4.62 -12.88 4.08
CA VAL A 156 -3.25 -13.10 3.60
C VAL A 156 -2.27 -12.34 4.52
N ASN A 157 -1.20 -13.03 4.92
CA ASN A 157 -0.16 -12.51 5.83
C ASN A 157 -0.69 -12.08 7.21
N GLY A 158 -1.90 -12.48 7.60
CA GLY A 158 -2.51 -12.03 8.85
C GLY A 158 -2.73 -10.52 8.92
N LEU A 159 -2.96 -9.86 7.76
CA LEU A 159 -3.18 -8.43 7.70
C LEU A 159 -4.45 -8.05 8.49
N ILE A 160 -4.33 -7.03 9.33
CA ILE A 160 -5.39 -6.49 10.18
C ILE A 160 -5.33 -4.97 10.12
N GLU A 161 -6.43 -4.36 9.74
CA GLU A 161 -6.58 -2.91 9.75
C GLU A 161 -6.79 -2.41 11.19
N ILE A 162 -5.92 -1.51 11.64
CA ILE A 162 -6.04 -0.87 12.96
C ILE A 162 -6.64 0.53 12.88
N SER A 163 -6.47 1.19 11.75
CA SER A 163 -7.17 2.43 11.42
C SER A 163 -7.36 2.53 9.92
N ARG A 164 -8.37 3.25 9.50
CA ARG A 164 -8.71 3.49 8.11
C ARG A 164 -8.66 4.99 7.81
N GLY A 165 -7.91 5.36 6.77
CA GLY A 165 -7.62 6.73 6.40
C GLY A 165 -6.46 7.35 7.21
N CYS A 166 -5.87 8.42 6.67
CA CYS A 166 -4.72 9.12 7.23
C CYS A 166 -5.11 10.47 7.87
N GLY A 167 -5.98 11.22 7.22
CA GLY A 167 -6.43 12.55 7.67
C GLY A 167 -5.52 13.71 7.29
N ARG A 168 -4.30 13.47 6.81
CA ARG A 168 -3.29 14.52 6.51
C ARG A 168 -3.61 15.35 5.25
N GLY A 169 -4.50 14.88 4.37
CA GLY A 169 -5.05 15.68 3.29
C GLY A 169 -4.13 15.96 2.10
N CYS A 170 -3.12 15.12 1.85
CA CYS A 170 -2.29 15.22 0.65
C CYS A 170 -3.16 15.23 -0.62
N ARG A 171 -2.90 16.16 -1.54
CA ARG A 171 -3.76 16.40 -2.70
C ARG A 171 -3.71 15.29 -3.76
N PHE A 172 -2.65 14.48 -3.76
CA PHE A 172 -2.50 13.32 -4.63
C PHE A 172 -3.13 12.03 -4.08
N CYS A 173 -3.50 12.01 -2.78
CA CYS A 173 -4.13 10.86 -2.16
C CYS A 173 -5.63 10.76 -2.44
N SER A 174 -6.16 9.53 -2.32
CA SER A 174 -7.59 9.25 -2.42
C SER A 174 -8.41 10.03 -1.39
N GLU A 175 -9.62 10.44 -1.78
CA GLU A 175 -10.58 11.07 -0.88
C GLU A 175 -10.95 10.20 0.34
N THR A 176 -10.97 8.87 0.17
CA THR A 176 -11.25 7.91 1.25
C THR A 176 -10.23 8.00 2.39
N LEU A 177 -9.00 8.46 2.10
CA LEU A 177 -7.93 8.62 3.09
C LEU A 177 -8.02 9.93 3.90
N LYS A 178 -8.93 10.85 3.56
CA LYS A 178 -9.04 12.13 4.25
C LYS A 178 -9.62 12.04 5.67
N ARG A 179 -10.47 11.04 5.95
CA ARG A 179 -11.07 10.82 7.26
C ARG A 179 -10.41 9.64 7.97
N ARG A 180 -9.62 9.90 9.00
CA ARG A 180 -9.05 8.83 9.82
C ARG A 180 -10.05 8.33 10.86
N ARG A 181 -10.13 7.01 11.00
CA ARG A 181 -10.99 6.29 11.95
C ARG A 181 -10.22 5.12 12.54
N ASP A 182 -10.07 5.09 13.85
CA ASP A 182 -9.35 4.02 14.54
C ASP A 182 -10.32 2.86 14.83
N ILE A 183 -9.93 1.64 14.50
CA ILE A 183 -10.68 0.44 14.81
C ILE A 183 -10.56 0.16 16.31
N PRO A 184 -11.66 -0.14 17.03
CA PRO A 184 -11.63 -0.46 18.46
C PRO A 184 -10.69 -1.63 18.74
N LEU A 185 -9.89 -1.53 19.83
CA LEU A 185 -8.89 -2.52 20.19
C LEU A 185 -9.47 -3.94 20.32
N ASN A 186 -10.68 -4.08 20.88
CA ASN A 186 -11.34 -5.38 20.99
C ASN A 186 -11.59 -6.04 19.63
N LYS A 187 -12.04 -5.28 18.61
CA LYS A 187 -12.20 -5.79 17.23
C LYS A 187 -10.86 -6.20 16.62
N ILE A 188 -9.81 -5.38 16.82
CA ILE A 188 -8.44 -5.71 16.37
C ILE A 188 -8.00 -7.04 16.97
N LEU A 189 -8.12 -7.21 18.29
CA LEU A 189 -7.71 -8.43 18.98
C LEU A 189 -8.54 -9.67 18.58
N GLU A 190 -9.82 -9.48 18.23
CA GLU A 190 -10.64 -10.54 17.65
C GLU A 190 -10.08 -11.01 16.32
N GLU A 191 -9.73 -10.10 15.42
CA GLU A 191 -9.13 -10.42 14.12
C GLU A 191 -7.72 -11.00 14.26
N VAL A 192 -6.92 -10.56 15.24
CA VAL A 192 -5.61 -11.16 15.58
C VAL A 192 -5.82 -12.64 15.94
N LYS A 193 -6.72 -12.92 16.89
CA LYS A 193 -7.02 -14.30 17.34
C LYS A 193 -7.54 -15.15 16.18
N LEU A 194 -8.38 -14.60 15.30
CA LEU A 194 -8.93 -15.29 14.14
C LEU A 194 -7.80 -15.68 13.15
N ASN A 195 -6.91 -14.77 12.83
CA ASN A 195 -5.80 -15.05 11.93
C ASN A 195 -4.85 -16.11 12.51
N ILE A 196 -4.47 -16.00 13.79
CA ILE A 196 -3.58 -16.98 14.44
C ILE A 196 -4.25 -18.37 14.50
N ARG A 197 -5.54 -18.47 14.89
CA ARG A 197 -6.28 -19.74 14.83
C ARG A 197 -6.41 -20.27 13.42
N GLY A 198 -6.50 -19.38 12.44
CA GLY A 198 -6.50 -19.70 11.01
C GLY A 198 -5.15 -20.18 10.48
N GLY A 199 -4.09 -20.15 11.30
CA GLY A 199 -2.78 -20.71 10.97
C GLY A 199 -1.81 -19.72 10.32
N THR A 200 -2.02 -18.41 10.47
CA THR A 200 -0.95 -17.43 10.17
C THR A 200 0.14 -17.51 11.24
N ARG A 201 1.40 -17.32 10.85
CA ARG A 201 2.52 -17.31 11.82
C ARG A 201 2.54 -16.05 12.67
N GLY A 202 1.99 -14.97 12.17
CA GLY A 202 1.95 -13.66 12.80
C GLY A 202 0.89 -12.79 12.17
N VAL A 203 0.92 -11.52 12.50
CA VAL A 203 -0.01 -10.50 11.98
C VAL A 203 0.74 -9.30 11.43
N LEU A 204 0.14 -8.64 10.44
CA LEU A 204 0.59 -7.37 9.90
C LEU A 204 -0.46 -6.30 10.26
N LEU A 205 -0.12 -5.41 11.19
CA LEU A 205 -0.96 -4.29 11.57
C LEU A 205 -0.92 -3.24 10.44
N HIS A 206 -2.07 -2.93 9.88
CA HIS A 206 -2.21 -2.04 8.74
C HIS A 206 -2.91 -0.75 9.10
N ALA A 207 -2.29 0.34 8.73
CA ALA A 207 -2.85 1.69 8.67
C ALA A 207 -2.01 2.52 7.69
N GLU A 208 -2.53 3.65 7.23
CA GLU A 208 -1.72 4.65 6.49
C GLU A 208 -0.62 5.27 7.37
N ASP A 209 -0.81 5.24 8.68
CA ASP A 209 0.17 5.61 9.69
C ASP A 209 -0.15 4.89 11.01
N VAL A 210 0.56 3.78 11.26
CA VAL A 210 0.35 2.94 12.45
C VAL A 210 0.63 3.69 13.75
N LEU A 211 1.60 4.62 13.73
CA LEU A 211 1.97 5.41 14.92
C LEU A 211 0.90 6.43 15.33
N LEU A 212 -0.09 6.68 14.48
CA LEU A 212 -1.21 7.55 14.82
C LEU A 212 -2.41 6.83 15.45
N TYR A 213 -2.30 5.53 15.76
CA TYR A 213 -3.40 4.84 16.43
C TYR A 213 -3.78 5.53 17.76
N GLY A 214 -5.07 5.86 17.92
CA GLY A 214 -5.58 6.61 19.08
C GLY A 214 -5.22 8.10 19.13
N CYS A 215 -4.56 8.65 18.10
CA CYS A 215 -4.22 10.06 18.04
C CYS A 215 -5.46 10.93 17.81
N LYS A 216 -5.66 11.94 18.66
CA LYS A 216 -6.72 12.96 18.53
C LYS A 216 -6.16 14.36 18.28
N ASP A 217 -4.85 14.50 18.25
CA ASP A 217 -4.17 15.75 18.06
C ASP A 217 -4.34 16.25 16.61
N PRO A 218 -4.83 17.48 16.37
CA PRO A 218 -5.04 18.02 15.03
C PRO A 218 -3.72 18.25 14.26
N LYS A 219 -2.59 18.29 14.96
CA LYS A 219 -1.25 18.36 14.36
C LYS A 219 -0.61 16.98 14.18
N PHE A 220 -1.37 15.90 14.39
CA PHE A 220 -0.92 14.52 14.22
C PHE A 220 0.27 14.12 15.11
N VAL A 221 0.35 14.67 16.33
CA VAL A 221 1.30 14.19 17.34
C VAL A 221 0.79 12.85 17.89
N PRO A 222 1.58 11.76 17.79
CA PRO A 222 1.16 10.43 18.21
C PRO A 222 0.73 10.33 19.67
N ASN A 223 -0.24 9.51 19.97
CA ASN A 223 -0.60 9.10 21.32
C ASN A 223 0.22 7.88 21.74
N GLU A 224 1.35 8.11 22.42
CA GLU A 224 2.29 7.07 22.84
C GLU A 224 1.60 5.96 23.64
N GLU A 225 0.76 6.32 24.61
CA GLU A 225 0.06 5.38 25.47
C GLU A 225 -0.82 4.40 24.65
N LYS A 226 -1.59 4.94 23.69
CA LYS A 226 -2.50 4.11 22.86
C LYS A 226 -1.74 3.22 21.88
N VAL A 227 -0.66 3.68 21.32
CA VAL A 227 0.18 2.87 20.44
C VAL A 227 0.84 1.74 21.26
N VAL A 228 1.44 2.05 22.40
CA VAL A 228 2.08 1.05 23.26
C VAL A 228 1.05 0.04 23.80
N GLU A 229 -0.16 0.48 24.21
CA GLU A 229 -1.28 -0.40 24.60
C GLU A 229 -1.60 -1.41 23.50
N LEU A 230 -1.76 -0.94 22.25
CA LEU A 230 -2.03 -1.78 21.09
C LEU A 230 -0.96 -2.86 20.90
N PHE A 231 0.30 -2.48 20.86
CA PHE A 231 1.41 -3.43 20.62
C PHE A 231 1.55 -4.44 21.76
N LYS A 232 1.45 -4.01 23.01
CA LYS A 232 1.44 -4.91 24.19
C LYS A 232 0.29 -5.91 24.10
N ALA A 233 -0.92 -5.44 23.81
CA ALA A 233 -2.09 -6.31 23.70
C ALA A 233 -1.95 -7.34 22.57
N VAL A 234 -1.48 -6.96 21.39
CA VAL A 234 -1.25 -7.89 20.26
C VAL A 234 -0.14 -8.89 20.60
N LYS A 235 0.94 -8.45 21.24
CA LYS A 235 2.07 -9.30 21.66
C LYS A 235 1.66 -10.42 22.62
N THR A 236 0.58 -10.25 23.41
CA THR A 236 0.04 -11.33 24.26
C THR A 236 -0.52 -12.51 23.46
N ILE A 237 -0.86 -12.30 22.20
CA ILE A 237 -1.48 -13.31 21.33
C ILE A 237 -0.48 -13.93 20.36
N THR A 238 0.45 -13.12 19.84
CA THR A 238 1.47 -13.59 18.88
C THR A 238 2.78 -12.83 19.04
N ASN A 239 3.90 -13.55 18.86
CA ASN A 239 5.24 -12.96 18.89
C ASN A 239 5.68 -12.34 17.56
N HIS A 240 4.96 -12.63 16.46
CA HIS A 240 5.31 -12.15 15.13
C HIS A 240 4.34 -11.04 14.72
N VAL A 241 4.74 -9.80 14.93
CA VAL A 241 3.97 -8.60 14.60
C VAL A 241 4.78 -7.74 13.66
N GLY A 242 4.22 -7.41 12.51
CA GLY A 242 4.73 -6.41 11.58
C GLY A 242 3.80 -5.23 11.48
N ILE A 243 4.28 -4.14 10.88
CA ILE A 243 3.45 -2.97 10.52
C ILE A 243 3.56 -2.66 9.05
N SER A 244 2.54 -2.04 8.49
CA SER A 244 2.57 -1.66 7.07
C SER A 244 3.28 -0.34 6.84
N HIS A 245 2.81 0.74 7.45
CA HIS A 245 3.27 2.10 7.19
C HIS A 245 3.41 2.92 8.46
N CYS A 246 4.37 3.86 8.44
CA CYS A 246 4.39 4.97 9.39
C CYS A 246 4.86 6.26 8.70
N SER A 247 4.46 7.41 9.23
CA SER A 247 4.96 8.69 8.73
C SER A 247 6.23 9.13 9.44
N LEU A 248 7.14 9.74 8.70
CA LEU A 248 8.40 10.27 9.22
C LEU A 248 8.17 11.39 10.26
N ALA A 249 7.15 12.21 10.03
CA ALA A 249 6.76 13.23 10.99
C ALA A 249 6.29 12.65 12.34
N ALA A 250 5.59 11.51 12.34
CA ALA A 250 5.20 10.82 13.57
C ALA A 250 6.42 10.25 14.30
N VAL A 251 7.35 9.62 13.58
CA VAL A 251 8.62 9.11 14.11
C VAL A 251 9.41 10.24 14.77
N CYS A 252 9.62 11.34 14.05
CA CYS A 252 10.42 12.48 14.53
C CYS A 252 9.77 13.21 15.71
N SER A 253 8.43 13.33 15.73
CA SER A 253 7.72 14.03 16.82
C SER A 253 7.65 13.24 18.12
N LYS A 254 7.76 11.90 18.07
CA LYS A 254 7.72 11.00 19.22
C LYS A 254 8.69 9.81 19.07
N PRO A 255 10.02 10.05 19.10
CA PRO A 255 11.03 9.01 18.89
C PRO A 255 10.88 7.82 19.84
N LYS A 256 10.52 8.09 21.09
CA LYS A 256 10.32 7.07 22.12
C LYS A 256 9.34 5.98 21.74
N ILE A 257 8.34 6.26 20.90
CA ILE A 257 7.40 5.24 20.43
C ILE A 257 8.13 4.16 19.60
N VAL A 258 9.11 4.56 18.79
CA VAL A 258 9.91 3.62 18.00
C VAL A 258 10.73 2.71 18.92
N GLU A 259 11.34 3.28 19.95
CA GLU A 259 12.10 2.54 20.96
C GLU A 259 11.21 1.55 21.73
N GLU A 260 10.04 1.99 22.22
CA GLU A 260 9.09 1.15 22.95
C GLU A 260 8.55 0.00 22.09
N ILE A 261 8.18 0.26 20.83
CA ILE A 261 7.74 -0.80 19.90
C ILE A 261 8.88 -1.79 19.66
N SER A 262 10.10 -1.32 19.43
CA SER A 262 11.28 -2.16 19.21
C SER A 262 11.53 -3.06 20.41
N HIS A 263 11.44 -2.51 21.62
CA HIS A 263 11.57 -3.27 22.87
C HIS A 263 10.45 -4.32 23.02
N ILE A 264 9.18 -3.94 22.83
CA ILE A 264 8.04 -4.84 22.93
C ILE A 264 8.15 -6.00 21.93
N LEU A 265 8.61 -5.72 20.69
CA LEU A 265 8.75 -6.69 19.63
C LEU A 265 10.09 -7.44 19.66
N GLU A 266 11.01 -7.04 20.53
CA GLU A 266 12.35 -7.65 20.66
C GLU A 266 13.16 -7.53 19.34
N VAL A 267 13.09 -6.34 18.71
CA VAL A 267 13.87 -6.00 17.51
C VAL A 267 15.36 -5.92 17.88
N GLY A 268 16.21 -6.53 17.08
CA GLY A 268 17.64 -6.71 17.36
C GLY A 268 17.96 -7.96 18.17
N GLU A 269 16.99 -8.55 18.85
CA GLU A 269 17.17 -9.79 19.64
C GLU A 269 16.55 -11.00 18.93
N LYS A 270 15.20 -10.97 18.73
CA LYS A 270 14.46 -12.05 18.06
C LYS A 270 14.10 -11.72 16.61
N ILE A 271 13.95 -10.45 16.31
CA ILE A 271 13.70 -9.94 14.97
C ILE A 271 14.94 -9.16 14.53
N PRO A 272 15.71 -9.61 13.53
CA PRO A 272 16.95 -8.93 13.14
C PRO A 272 16.75 -7.49 12.71
N MET A 273 15.65 -7.23 11.98
CA MET A 273 15.29 -5.92 11.44
C MET A 273 13.77 -5.78 11.35
N PHE A 274 13.28 -4.54 11.36
CA PHE A 274 11.86 -4.25 11.30
C PHE A 274 11.54 -3.39 10.06
N GLY A 275 10.97 -4.01 9.02
CA GLY A 275 10.63 -3.32 7.78
C GLY A 275 9.34 -2.49 7.90
N VAL A 276 9.32 -1.29 7.34
CA VAL A 276 8.16 -0.41 7.31
C VAL A 276 8.14 0.41 6.02
N GLN A 277 6.94 0.69 5.50
CA GLN A 277 6.79 1.61 4.37
C GLN A 277 6.59 3.05 4.88
N THR A 278 7.15 4.01 4.17
CA THR A 278 6.97 5.44 4.46
C THR A 278 7.03 6.27 3.18
N GLY A 279 6.54 7.49 3.23
CA GLY A 279 6.61 8.41 2.10
C GLY A 279 7.45 9.63 2.44
N VAL A 280 8.54 9.84 1.71
CA VAL A 280 9.34 11.05 1.68
C VAL A 280 8.75 12.05 0.69
N GLU A 281 8.39 11.56 -0.47
CA GLU A 281 7.76 12.20 -1.62
C GLU A 281 8.64 13.23 -2.33
N THR A 282 9.24 14.19 -1.64
CA THR A 282 10.06 15.25 -2.23
C THR A 282 11.01 15.87 -1.19
N GLY A 283 12.13 16.42 -1.65
CA GLY A 283 13.02 17.29 -0.88
C GLY A 283 12.66 18.78 -0.99
N SER A 284 11.68 19.13 -1.83
CA SER A 284 11.28 20.52 -2.03
C SER A 284 10.22 20.97 -1.02
N SER A 285 10.57 21.96 -0.18
CA SER A 285 9.63 22.60 0.74
C SER A 285 8.47 23.28 0.00
N ARG A 286 8.71 23.81 -1.20
CA ARG A 286 7.68 24.42 -2.05
C ARG A 286 6.62 23.40 -2.51
N ILE A 287 7.05 22.25 -2.97
CA ILE A 287 6.17 21.14 -3.39
C ILE A 287 5.46 20.57 -2.16
N MET A 288 6.16 20.40 -1.04
CA MET A 288 5.59 19.97 0.24
C MET A 288 4.46 20.89 0.69
N GLU A 289 4.68 22.20 0.73
CA GLU A 289 3.68 23.20 1.10
C GLU A 289 2.46 23.13 0.18
N LYS A 290 2.69 23.05 -1.13
CA LYS A 290 1.61 23.17 -2.12
C LYS A 290 0.71 21.93 -2.16
N TYR A 291 1.26 20.74 -2.04
CA TYR A 291 0.54 19.50 -2.32
C TYR A 291 0.33 18.59 -1.11
N MET A 292 1.12 18.75 -0.05
CA MET A 292 1.12 17.81 1.06
C MET A 292 1.48 18.44 2.41
N HIS A 293 1.08 19.71 2.63
CA HIS A 293 1.34 20.44 3.87
C HIS A 293 1.03 19.62 5.14
N GLY A 294 -0.10 18.92 5.19
CA GLY A 294 -0.47 18.10 6.35
C GLY A 294 0.43 16.90 6.59
N LYS A 295 1.28 16.51 5.61
CA LYS A 295 2.20 15.38 5.75
C LYS A 295 3.35 15.69 6.72
N CYS A 296 3.82 16.93 6.74
CA CYS A 296 4.92 17.33 7.61
C CYS A 296 4.47 17.69 9.05
N LEU A 297 3.16 17.89 9.30
CA LEU A 297 2.68 18.24 10.66
C LEU A 297 3.16 17.21 11.71
N PRO A 298 3.62 17.66 12.88
CA PRO A 298 3.51 19.02 13.47
C PRO A 298 4.57 20.03 13.00
N PHE A 299 5.49 19.63 12.13
CA PHE A 299 6.59 20.47 11.64
C PHE A 299 6.15 21.35 10.46
N HIS A 300 7.01 22.29 10.08
CA HIS A 300 6.81 23.15 8.92
C HIS A 300 7.40 22.52 7.64
N PRO A 301 6.84 22.80 6.45
CA PRO A 301 7.38 22.29 5.18
C PRO A 301 8.85 22.61 4.92
N ASN A 302 9.38 23.73 5.40
CA ASN A 302 10.79 24.09 5.28
C ASN A 302 11.72 23.27 6.19
N GLU A 303 11.18 22.58 7.19
CA GLU A 303 11.92 21.66 8.07
C GLU A 303 11.90 20.23 7.52
N TRP A 304 11.19 19.98 6.41
CA TRP A 304 10.90 18.62 5.97
C TRP A 304 12.12 17.76 5.73
N CYS A 305 13.17 18.29 5.09
CA CYS A 305 14.40 17.53 4.85
C CYS A 305 15.09 17.12 6.16
N ASP A 306 15.09 17.98 7.17
CA ASP A 306 15.67 17.68 8.46
C ASP A 306 14.82 16.67 9.25
N VAL A 307 13.48 16.78 9.15
CA VAL A 307 12.55 15.80 9.72
C VAL A 307 12.76 14.41 9.09
N VAL A 308 12.94 14.34 7.77
CA VAL A 308 13.20 13.08 7.06
C VAL A 308 14.50 12.47 7.56
N GLU A 309 15.61 13.21 7.54
CA GLU A 309 16.92 12.72 7.97
C GLU A 309 16.90 12.27 9.44
N GLN A 310 16.32 13.07 10.32
CA GLN A 310 16.20 12.73 11.75
C GLN A 310 15.35 11.46 11.96
N ALA A 311 14.24 11.32 11.23
CA ALA A 311 13.40 10.12 11.30
C ALA A 311 14.16 8.88 10.83
N PHE A 312 14.93 8.98 9.74
CA PHE A 312 15.78 7.89 9.26
C PHE A 312 16.87 7.52 10.28
N ALA A 313 17.49 8.50 10.95
CA ALA A 313 18.45 8.24 12.02
C ALA A 313 17.80 7.46 13.18
N ILE A 314 16.63 7.91 13.65
CA ILE A 314 15.87 7.24 14.73
C ILE A 314 15.52 5.79 14.31
N MET A 315 15.06 5.60 13.09
CA MET A 315 14.75 4.27 12.56
C MET A 315 15.99 3.40 12.47
N HIS A 316 17.09 3.93 11.95
CA HIS A 316 18.36 3.21 11.82
C HIS A 316 18.88 2.72 13.17
N ASP A 317 18.87 3.57 14.19
CA ASP A 317 19.32 3.26 15.55
C ASP A 317 18.46 2.17 16.21
N ASN A 318 17.20 2.06 15.82
CA ASN A 318 16.25 1.06 16.30
C ASN A 318 16.08 -0.16 15.37
N LEU A 319 16.96 -0.32 14.37
CA LEU A 319 16.93 -1.40 13.38
C LEU A 319 15.63 -1.47 12.54
N TRP A 320 14.98 -0.33 12.36
CA TRP A 320 13.87 -0.20 11.42
C TRP A 320 14.41 0.15 10.03
N ILE A 321 13.85 -0.53 9.02
CA ILE A 321 14.25 -0.35 7.63
C ILE A 321 13.11 0.29 6.87
N PRO A 322 13.15 1.59 6.59
CA PRO A 322 12.15 2.24 5.77
C PRO A 322 12.30 1.86 4.30
N ALA A 323 11.20 1.43 3.68
CA ALA A 323 11.01 1.46 2.24
C ALA A 323 10.30 2.79 1.91
N ALA A 324 11.05 3.75 1.44
CA ALA A 324 10.63 5.14 1.31
C ALA A 324 10.26 5.49 -0.13
N THR A 325 9.05 6.01 -0.34
CA THR A 325 8.62 6.46 -1.66
C THR A 325 8.97 7.92 -1.93
N LEU A 326 9.31 8.21 -3.19
CA LEU A 326 9.38 9.56 -3.76
C LEU A 326 8.36 9.69 -4.88
N LEU A 327 7.86 10.89 -5.11
CA LEU A 327 6.97 11.21 -6.23
C LEU A 327 7.69 12.06 -7.27
N ILE A 328 7.67 11.59 -8.51
CA ILE A 328 8.27 12.27 -9.68
C ILE A 328 7.15 12.78 -10.58
N GLY A 329 7.26 14.03 -11.04
CA GLY A 329 6.35 14.61 -12.02
C GLY A 329 5.06 15.14 -11.42
N LEU A 330 5.11 15.64 -10.19
CA LEU A 330 4.01 16.45 -9.65
C LEU A 330 3.78 17.70 -10.51
N PRO A 331 2.55 18.21 -10.61
CA PRO A 331 2.29 19.44 -11.36
C PRO A 331 3.20 20.58 -10.90
N ASP A 332 3.72 21.36 -11.86
CA ASP A 332 4.65 22.48 -11.64
C ASP A 332 5.99 22.13 -10.95
N GLU A 333 6.36 20.88 -10.89
CA GLU A 333 7.68 20.46 -10.41
C GLU A 333 8.78 21.00 -11.32
N THR A 334 9.73 21.73 -10.77
CA THR A 334 10.88 22.33 -11.48
C THR A 334 12.14 21.50 -11.27
N ASP A 335 13.19 21.79 -12.05
CA ASP A 335 14.48 21.13 -11.85
C ASP A 335 15.10 21.46 -10.49
N ASP A 336 14.90 22.67 -9.96
CA ASP A 336 15.33 23.04 -8.61
C ASP A 336 14.66 22.17 -7.52
N ASP A 337 13.38 21.80 -7.69
CA ASP A 337 12.67 20.91 -6.76
C ASP A 337 13.25 19.49 -6.80
N ILE A 338 13.62 19.05 -8.01
CA ILE A 338 14.21 17.71 -8.20
C ILE A 338 15.63 17.68 -7.61
N ILE A 339 16.44 18.72 -7.84
CA ILE A 339 17.79 18.85 -7.27
C ILE A 339 17.74 18.79 -5.74
N LYS A 340 16.81 19.51 -5.10
CA LYS A 340 16.61 19.42 -3.63
C LYS A 340 16.24 18.01 -3.17
N THR A 341 15.52 17.26 -4.02
CA THR A 341 15.20 15.87 -3.70
C THR A 341 16.42 14.96 -3.86
N ILE A 342 17.28 15.20 -4.84
CA ILE A 342 18.58 14.51 -4.97
C ILE A 342 19.47 14.78 -3.75
N GLU A 343 19.62 16.05 -3.35
CA GLU A 343 20.37 16.44 -2.16
C GLU A 343 19.86 15.72 -0.91
N LEU A 344 18.54 15.59 -0.76
CA LEU A 344 17.96 14.82 0.34
C LEU A 344 18.33 13.35 0.26
N VAL A 345 18.23 12.70 -0.92
CA VAL A 345 18.63 11.29 -1.11
C VAL A 345 20.11 11.08 -0.74
N GLU A 346 20.99 12.02 -1.09
CA GLU A 346 22.41 11.98 -0.70
C GLU A 346 22.61 12.07 0.81
N ARG A 347 21.85 12.92 1.50
CA ARG A 347 21.86 13.02 2.98
C ARG A 347 21.43 11.71 3.65
N LEU A 348 20.57 10.92 2.98
CA LEU A 348 20.07 9.64 3.53
C LEU A 348 21.02 8.47 3.30
N ARG A 349 22.16 8.66 2.65
CA ARG A 349 23.10 7.60 2.24
C ARG A 349 23.57 6.72 3.39
N ASP A 350 23.77 7.29 4.57
CA ASP A 350 24.31 6.57 5.74
C ASP A 350 23.23 5.81 6.52
N TYR A 351 21.96 5.93 6.14
CA TYR A 351 20.85 5.28 6.82
C TYR A 351 20.31 4.11 5.99
N ARG A 352 20.29 2.92 6.59
CA ARG A 352 19.80 1.69 5.98
C ARG A 352 18.34 1.83 5.56
N SER A 353 18.08 1.79 4.26
CA SER A 353 16.74 2.00 3.68
C SER A 353 16.69 1.57 2.22
N LEU A 354 15.47 1.55 1.66
CA LEU A 354 15.21 1.50 0.22
C LEU A 354 14.47 2.77 -0.19
N ILE A 355 14.87 3.38 -1.30
CA ILE A 355 14.26 4.59 -1.83
C ILE A 355 13.62 4.29 -3.19
N VAL A 356 12.29 4.35 -3.24
CA VAL A 356 11.50 3.92 -4.40
C VAL A 356 10.86 5.14 -5.07
N PRO A 357 11.44 5.65 -6.17
CA PRO A 357 10.84 6.74 -6.94
C PRO A 357 9.63 6.22 -7.74
N LEU A 358 8.48 6.91 -7.60
CA LEU A 358 7.23 6.59 -8.28
C LEU A 358 6.77 7.77 -9.13
N ILE A 359 6.33 7.48 -10.35
CA ILE A 359 5.72 8.46 -11.24
C ILE A 359 4.35 8.86 -10.71
N PHE A 360 4.10 10.18 -10.63
CA PHE A 360 2.80 10.73 -10.24
C PHE A 360 1.71 10.34 -11.23
N ILE A 361 0.62 9.81 -10.71
CA ILE A 361 -0.59 9.48 -11.45
C ILE A 361 -1.77 10.21 -10.83
N PRO A 362 -2.49 11.04 -11.59
CA PRO A 362 -3.73 11.66 -11.13
C PRO A 362 -4.83 10.61 -11.04
N MET A 363 -5.01 10.02 -9.86
CA MET A 363 -6.10 9.07 -9.63
C MET A 363 -7.45 9.79 -9.64
N GLU A 364 -8.49 9.11 -10.15
CA GLU A 364 -9.86 9.67 -10.22
C GLU A 364 -10.35 10.27 -8.91
N VAL A 365 -10.00 9.64 -7.82
CA VAL A 365 -10.49 9.96 -6.47
C VAL A 365 -9.62 10.96 -5.71
N CYS A 366 -8.61 11.57 -6.36
CA CYS A 366 -7.75 12.57 -5.72
C CYS A 366 -8.09 14.00 -6.14
N ALA A 367 -7.62 14.99 -5.37
CA ALA A 367 -7.82 16.40 -5.69
C ALA A 367 -7.14 16.83 -7.00
N LEU A 368 -6.09 16.11 -7.41
CA LEU A 368 -5.32 16.34 -8.64
C LEU A 368 -5.83 15.52 -9.84
N ARG A 369 -7.03 14.95 -9.78
CA ARG A 369 -7.58 14.04 -10.82
C ARG A 369 -7.70 14.67 -12.22
N ARG A 370 -7.72 15.99 -12.31
CA ARG A 370 -7.81 16.73 -13.59
C ARG A 370 -6.45 17.16 -14.13
N GLU A 371 -5.38 16.91 -13.39
CA GLU A 371 -4.03 17.23 -13.83
C GLU A 371 -3.60 16.26 -14.93
N ARG A 372 -2.69 16.73 -15.77
CA ARG A 372 -2.11 15.89 -16.82
C ARG A 372 -1.27 14.77 -16.17
N ARG A 373 -1.47 13.54 -16.62
CA ARG A 373 -0.63 12.41 -16.25
C ARG A 373 0.80 12.68 -16.70
N PHE A 374 1.75 12.49 -15.79
CA PHE A 374 3.16 12.53 -16.14
C PHE A 374 3.53 11.32 -16.99
N ALA A 375 4.22 11.53 -18.10
CA ALA A 375 4.59 10.49 -19.05
C ALA A 375 6.12 10.34 -19.10
N LYS A 376 6.59 9.17 -19.55
CA LYS A 376 8.03 8.89 -19.70
C LYS A 376 8.74 9.93 -20.57
N GLU A 377 8.07 10.40 -21.61
CA GLU A 377 8.58 11.41 -22.54
C GLU A 377 8.76 12.79 -21.89
N SER A 378 8.19 12.98 -20.70
CA SER A 378 8.33 14.19 -19.90
C SER A 378 9.50 14.14 -18.92
N LEU A 379 10.22 13.01 -18.84
CA LEU A 379 11.40 12.87 -18.00
C LEU A 379 12.51 13.79 -18.52
N ARG A 380 12.99 14.69 -17.67
CA ARG A 380 14.12 15.57 -17.90
C ARG A 380 15.42 14.91 -17.41
N GLU A 381 16.56 15.51 -17.71
CA GLU A 381 17.87 15.06 -17.23
C GLU A 381 17.91 14.92 -15.70
N THR A 382 17.44 15.93 -14.98
CA THR A 382 17.35 15.96 -13.51
C THR A 382 16.53 14.80 -12.93
N HIS A 383 15.47 14.36 -13.61
CA HIS A 383 14.71 13.16 -13.20
C HIS A 383 15.56 11.89 -13.33
N TRP A 384 16.37 11.77 -14.38
CA TRP A 384 17.27 10.62 -14.53
C TRP A 384 18.37 10.63 -13.48
N GLU A 385 18.90 11.80 -13.13
CA GLU A 385 19.85 11.95 -12.02
C GLU A 385 19.23 11.50 -10.70
N LEU A 386 17.98 11.89 -10.42
CA LEU A 386 17.24 11.42 -9.22
C LEU A 386 17.05 9.90 -9.22
N LEU A 387 16.65 9.32 -10.36
CA LEU A 387 16.51 7.87 -10.50
C LEU A 387 17.85 7.14 -10.26
N ILE A 388 18.96 7.71 -10.75
CA ILE A 388 20.31 7.19 -10.50
C ILE A 388 20.68 7.29 -9.03
N ALA A 389 20.44 8.43 -8.38
CA ALA A 389 20.74 8.64 -6.96
C ALA A 389 19.99 7.64 -6.07
N CYS A 390 18.69 7.42 -6.34
CA CYS A 390 17.88 6.43 -5.62
C CYS A 390 18.43 5.01 -5.81
N MET A 391 18.76 4.65 -7.04
CA MET A 391 19.26 3.30 -7.33
C MET A 391 20.68 3.08 -6.78
N ASP A 392 21.54 4.10 -6.81
CA ASP A 392 22.88 4.04 -6.21
C ASP A 392 22.79 3.87 -4.69
N HIS A 393 21.81 4.54 -4.04
CA HIS A 393 21.50 4.34 -2.62
C HIS A 393 21.07 2.88 -2.34
N ASP A 394 20.10 2.37 -3.11
CA ASP A 394 19.57 1.02 -2.91
C ASP A 394 20.65 -0.06 -3.14
N ILE A 395 21.48 0.12 -4.16
CA ILE A 395 22.60 -0.79 -4.45
C ILE A 395 23.67 -0.76 -3.35
N TYR A 396 23.89 0.39 -2.71
CA TYR A 396 24.81 0.49 -1.58
C TYR A 396 24.35 -0.38 -0.40
N TRP A 397 23.05 -0.42 -0.12
CA TRP A 397 22.49 -1.18 1.00
C TRP A 397 22.06 -2.60 0.67
N VAL A 398 22.05 -3.01 -0.61
CA VAL A 398 21.47 -4.31 -1.03
C VAL A 398 22.11 -5.51 -0.34
N ASP A 399 23.43 -5.53 -0.11
CA ASP A 399 24.12 -6.65 0.53
C ASP A 399 23.75 -6.79 2.01
N ASP A 400 23.72 -5.67 2.73
CA ASP A 400 23.34 -5.65 4.14
C ASP A 400 21.85 -6.06 4.32
N LEU A 401 20.99 -5.52 3.48
CA LEU A 401 19.57 -5.88 3.49
C LEU A 401 19.34 -7.35 3.13
N GLU A 402 20.06 -7.87 2.14
CA GLU A 402 20.00 -9.27 1.75
C GLU A 402 20.45 -10.18 2.87
N GLU A 403 21.60 -9.93 3.49
CA GLU A 403 22.13 -10.74 4.58
C GLU A 403 21.13 -10.84 5.73
N ASN A 404 20.60 -9.71 6.15
CA ASN A 404 19.62 -9.62 7.24
C ASN A 404 18.28 -10.27 6.87
N TYR A 405 17.77 -10.06 5.65
CA TYR A 405 16.55 -10.69 5.16
C TYR A 405 16.68 -12.22 5.11
N LEU A 406 17.83 -12.70 4.65
CA LEU A 406 18.09 -14.13 4.49
C LEU A 406 18.55 -14.83 5.78
N ALA A 407 18.83 -14.10 6.85
CA ALA A 407 19.23 -14.67 8.14
C ALA A 407 18.20 -15.67 8.68
N GLY A 408 16.90 -15.42 8.43
CA GLY A 408 15.79 -16.31 8.83
C GLY A 408 15.49 -17.47 7.87
N PHE A 409 16.11 -17.52 6.68
CA PHE A 409 15.80 -18.56 5.68
C PHE A 409 16.61 -19.83 5.91
N LYS A 410 15.90 -20.94 6.16
CA LYS A 410 16.50 -22.28 6.30
C LYS A 410 16.73 -22.98 4.96
N ASN A 411 16.12 -22.50 3.88
CA ASN A 411 16.20 -23.13 2.55
C ASN A 411 17.40 -22.59 1.77
N ILE A 412 18.48 -23.37 1.72
CA ILE A 412 19.74 -23.02 1.05
C ILE A 412 19.55 -22.67 -0.44
N PRO A 413 18.82 -23.46 -1.27
CA PRO A 413 18.57 -23.09 -2.67
C PRO A 413 17.89 -21.73 -2.84
N VAL A 414 16.94 -21.38 -1.98
CA VAL A 414 16.28 -20.08 -2.00
C VAL A 414 17.29 -18.96 -1.65
N LYS A 415 18.11 -19.18 -0.62
CA LYS A 415 19.16 -18.23 -0.24
C LYS A 415 20.13 -17.96 -1.39
N LEU A 416 20.65 -19.00 -2.04
CA LEU A 416 21.54 -18.88 -3.19
C LEU A 416 20.86 -18.20 -4.39
N GLY A 417 19.58 -18.46 -4.61
CA GLY A 417 18.79 -17.78 -5.65
C GLY A 417 18.69 -16.27 -5.43
N TYR A 418 18.44 -15.83 -4.20
CA TYR A 418 18.45 -14.40 -3.86
C TYR A 418 19.83 -13.76 -4.03
N GLN A 419 20.89 -14.43 -3.58
CA GLN A 419 22.26 -13.95 -3.73
C GLN A 419 22.66 -13.80 -5.20
N ALA A 420 22.32 -14.77 -6.03
CA ALA A 420 22.55 -14.69 -7.47
C ALA A 420 21.75 -13.55 -8.11
N PHE A 421 20.51 -13.32 -7.65
CA PHE A 421 19.69 -12.22 -8.12
C PHE A 421 20.26 -10.85 -7.72
N ALA A 422 20.66 -10.66 -6.47
CA ALA A 422 21.29 -9.43 -6.00
C ALA A 422 22.60 -9.12 -6.76
N TRP A 423 23.43 -10.14 -6.97
CA TRP A 423 24.62 -10.00 -7.79
C TRP A 423 24.30 -9.59 -9.22
N TRP A 424 23.29 -10.22 -9.84
CA TRP A 424 22.85 -9.88 -11.19
C TRP A 424 22.32 -8.44 -11.27
N VAL A 425 21.51 -8.00 -10.32
CA VAL A 425 20.98 -6.62 -10.25
C VAL A 425 22.12 -5.62 -10.18
N LYS A 426 23.13 -5.82 -9.30
CA LYS A 426 24.28 -4.92 -9.19
C LYS A 426 25.07 -4.85 -10.50
N ARG A 427 25.29 -5.99 -11.15
CA ARG A 427 26.00 -6.04 -12.43
C ARG A 427 25.21 -5.35 -13.56
N ALA A 428 23.92 -5.61 -13.63
CA ALA A 428 23.02 -4.98 -14.59
C ALA A 428 22.97 -3.46 -14.38
N TRP A 429 22.88 -3.02 -13.12
CA TRP A 429 22.89 -1.60 -12.79
C TRP A 429 24.19 -0.91 -13.18
N LYS A 430 25.34 -1.47 -12.85
CA LYS A 430 26.65 -0.91 -13.23
C LYS A 430 26.76 -0.66 -14.74
N LYS A 431 26.25 -1.59 -15.55
CA LYS A 431 26.19 -1.43 -17.01
C LYS A 431 25.21 -0.33 -17.42
N ARG A 432 23.97 -0.39 -16.90
CA ARG A 432 22.89 0.53 -17.27
C ARG A 432 23.17 1.98 -16.86
N ARG A 433 23.73 2.17 -15.66
CA ARG A 433 24.15 3.49 -15.17
C ARG A 433 25.12 4.17 -16.14
N GLY A 434 26.11 3.43 -16.64
CA GLY A 434 27.06 3.96 -17.63
C GLY A 434 26.42 4.28 -18.99
N GLU A 435 25.38 3.56 -19.39
CA GLU A 435 24.61 3.85 -20.61
C GLU A 435 23.78 5.13 -20.45
N ILE A 436 23.08 5.29 -19.31
CA ILE A 436 22.26 6.46 -19.00
C ILE A 436 23.15 7.72 -18.96
N LEU A 437 24.24 7.68 -18.23
CA LEU A 437 25.17 8.84 -18.13
C LEU A 437 25.75 9.26 -19.49
N LYS A 438 25.94 8.32 -20.42
CA LYS A 438 26.42 8.64 -21.78
C LYS A 438 25.35 9.25 -22.69
N LEU A 439 24.07 9.08 -22.38
CA LEU A 439 22.98 9.67 -23.16
C LEU A 439 22.81 11.17 -22.85
N TYR A 440 23.32 11.63 -21.72
CA TYR A 440 23.17 12.99 -21.22
C TYR A 440 24.52 13.73 -21.07
N ALA A 441 25.68 13.06 -21.31
CA ALA A 441 26.99 13.66 -21.44
C ALA A 441 27.30 14.02 -22.92
#